data_0883d17fe8dcbc2b203e8d04b95575e2
#
_entry.id   0883d17fe8dcbc2b203e8d04b95575e2
#
_cell.length_a   1.000
_cell.length_b   1.000
_cell.length_c   1.000
_cell.angle_alpha   90.00
_cell.angle_beta   90.00
_cell.angle_gamma   90.00
#
_symmetry.space_group_name_H-M   'P 1'
#
loop_
_entity.id
_entity.type
_entity.pdbx_description
1 polymer ?
#
loop_
_entity_poly.entity_id
_entity_poly.type
_entity_poly.pdbx_seq_one_letter_code
_entity_poly.pdbx_strand_id
1 'polypeptide(L)'
;LEVTGVIYPVDRNAPNIEWKILLPFCWNKRSVQVGGGANNGQIPALEKELLMSEYNPAEHGFVVFGDDSGHQSRDPMSADFASNEEALQNYIRLHLIKTNGVMHFVVKKCYGEDAERTYFVGGSAGGREALECAVSYGKDYDGIFCADPASSFVLLRIWGALLSKAVYDSYEENIHPYSDGFIDEKTLA
;
A
#
# COMPACT_ATOMS: atom_id res chain seq x y z
N LEU A 1 12.13 1.04 18.71
CA LEU A 1 12.48 -0.35 18.39
C LEU A 1 11.81 -0.76 17.10
N GLU A 2 12.54 -1.41 16.22
CA GLU A 2 12.01 -2.01 14.99
C GLU A 2 11.88 -3.52 15.18
N VAL A 3 10.75 -4.07 14.76
CA VAL A 3 10.48 -5.51 14.73
C VAL A 3 10.04 -5.89 13.33
N THR A 4 10.67 -6.90 12.77
CA THR A 4 10.34 -7.44 11.44
C THR A 4 10.05 -8.93 11.52
N GLY A 5 9.33 -9.45 10.57
CA GLY A 5 9.05 -10.87 10.49
C GLY A 5 8.29 -11.23 9.22
N VAL A 6 7.84 -12.47 9.17
CA VAL A 6 7.09 -13.02 8.05
C VAL A 6 5.84 -13.75 8.52
N ILE A 7 4.79 -13.68 7.70
CA ILE A 7 3.63 -14.56 7.81
C ILE A 7 3.76 -15.59 6.69
N TYR A 8 3.87 -16.86 7.09
CA TYR A 8 3.99 -17.96 6.13
C TYR A 8 2.66 -18.23 5.44
N PRO A 9 2.67 -18.47 4.13
CA PRO A 9 1.48 -18.84 3.39
C PRO A 9 1.01 -20.27 3.75
N VAL A 10 -0.23 -20.58 3.42
CA VAL A 10 -0.79 -21.92 3.49
C VAL A 10 -0.34 -22.72 2.27
N ASP A 11 -0.41 -22.12 1.08
CA ASP A 11 0.19 -22.67 -0.14
C ASP A 11 1.71 -22.49 -0.12
N ARG A 12 2.45 -23.59 -0.09
CA ARG A 12 3.93 -23.59 -0.07
C ARG A 12 4.59 -22.92 -1.27
N ASN A 13 3.85 -22.71 -2.35
CA ASN A 13 4.33 -22.04 -3.56
C ASN A 13 4.03 -20.54 -3.54
N ALA A 14 3.22 -20.06 -2.60
CA ALA A 14 2.97 -18.63 -2.43
C ALA A 14 4.14 -17.97 -1.68
N PRO A 15 4.46 -16.72 -1.98
CA PRO A 15 5.42 -15.95 -1.19
C PRO A 15 4.86 -15.62 0.20
N ASN A 16 5.77 -15.37 1.14
CA ASN A 16 5.42 -14.89 2.47
C ASN A 16 4.87 -13.46 2.40
N ILE A 17 4.18 -13.04 3.47
CA ILE A 17 3.99 -11.61 3.75
C ILE A 17 5.15 -11.16 4.65
N GLU A 18 6.00 -10.27 4.17
CA GLU A 18 7.02 -9.61 4.99
C GLU A 18 6.42 -8.37 5.64
N TRP A 19 6.65 -8.20 6.93
CA TRP A 19 6.10 -7.10 7.69
C TRP A 19 7.13 -6.42 8.58
N LYS A 20 6.86 -5.16 8.89
CA LYS A 20 7.65 -4.33 9.81
C LYS A 20 6.73 -3.58 10.77
N ILE A 21 7.16 -3.46 12.02
CA ILE A 21 6.49 -2.68 13.06
C ILE A 21 7.53 -1.80 13.77
N LEU A 22 7.25 -0.51 13.83
CA LEU A 22 8.00 0.47 14.60
C LEU A 22 7.32 0.67 15.95
N LEU A 23 8.04 0.39 17.03
CA LEU A 23 7.57 0.51 18.41
C LEU A 23 8.24 1.73 19.06
N PRO A 24 7.52 2.82 19.34
CA PRO A 24 8.06 4.01 19.99
C PRO A 24 8.37 3.72 21.46
N PHE A 25 9.34 4.43 22.02
CA PHE A 25 9.66 4.30 23.45
C PHE A 25 8.54 4.87 24.34
N CYS A 26 7.99 6.02 23.93
CA CYS A 26 6.85 6.65 24.60
C CYS A 26 5.57 6.41 23.76
N TRP A 27 4.96 5.23 23.94
CA TRP A 27 3.78 4.86 23.20
C TRP A 27 2.53 5.58 23.71
N ASN A 28 1.75 6.15 22.80
CA ASN A 28 0.52 6.88 23.08
C ASN A 28 -0.75 6.00 23.00
N LYS A 29 -0.60 4.67 22.99
CA LYS A 29 -1.63 3.63 22.88
C LYS A 29 -2.37 3.60 21.54
N ARG A 30 -1.79 4.23 20.51
CA ARG A 30 -2.34 4.25 19.17
C ARG A 30 -1.42 3.53 18.20
N SER A 31 -2.02 2.95 17.17
CA SER A 31 -1.30 2.32 16.07
C SER A 31 -1.82 2.83 14.73
N VAL A 32 -0.96 2.80 13.70
CA VAL A 32 -1.33 3.16 12.34
C VAL A 32 -0.69 2.18 11.36
N GLN A 33 -1.52 1.56 10.54
CA GLN A 33 -1.11 0.76 9.39
C GLN A 33 -0.94 1.68 8.19
N VAL A 34 0.19 1.54 7.52
CA VAL A 34 0.51 2.32 6.32
C VAL A 34 0.35 1.43 5.09
N GLY A 35 -0.49 1.87 4.17
CA GLY A 35 -0.73 1.18 2.91
C GLY A 35 0.43 1.32 1.93
N GLY A 36 0.48 0.40 0.98
CA GLY A 36 1.54 0.34 -0.01
C GLY A 36 1.36 1.27 -1.21
N GLY A 37 2.17 1.05 -2.25
CA GLY A 37 2.15 1.86 -3.47
C GLY A 37 2.37 1.02 -4.73
N ALA A 38 1.91 1.50 -5.88
CA ALA A 38 1.97 0.81 -7.18
C ALA A 38 1.33 -0.60 -7.10
N ASN A 39 2.08 -1.67 -7.41
CA ASN A 39 1.64 -3.04 -7.18
C ASN A 39 2.21 -3.62 -5.87
N ASN A 40 2.68 -2.77 -4.95
CA ASN A 40 3.31 -3.17 -3.68
C ASN A 40 4.59 -4.02 -3.89
N GLY A 41 4.78 -5.08 -3.13
CA GLY A 41 5.97 -5.94 -3.22
C GLY A 41 7.16 -5.43 -2.41
N GLN A 42 6.97 -4.37 -1.64
CA GLN A 42 7.92 -3.80 -0.70
C GLN A 42 7.17 -3.21 0.50
N ILE A 43 7.76 -3.30 1.67
CA ILE A 43 7.23 -2.65 2.85
C ILE A 43 7.34 -1.13 2.67
N PRO A 44 6.27 -0.36 2.91
CA PRO A 44 6.32 1.10 2.81
C PRO A 44 7.32 1.70 3.81
N ALA A 45 7.80 2.91 3.54
CA ALA A 45 8.72 3.62 4.43
C ALA A 45 7.98 4.12 5.67
N LEU A 46 8.02 3.34 6.74
CA LEU A 46 7.28 3.60 8.00
C LEU A 46 7.90 4.71 8.85
N GLU A 47 9.17 5.07 8.58
CA GLU A 47 9.94 6.05 9.32
C GLU A 47 9.74 7.49 8.82
N LYS A 48 8.92 7.67 7.79
CA LYS A 48 8.72 8.96 7.11
C LYS A 48 7.36 9.58 7.44
N GLU A 49 7.23 10.80 7.01
CA GLU A 49 5.95 11.52 7.04
C GLU A 49 4.89 10.76 6.23
N LEU A 50 3.66 10.79 6.72
CA LEU A 50 2.53 10.15 6.04
C LEU A 50 2.07 10.96 4.83
N LEU A 51 2.07 10.33 3.66
CA LEU A 51 1.60 10.90 2.42
C LEU A 51 2.27 12.26 2.12
N MET A 52 1.50 13.28 1.78
CA MET A 52 2.00 14.64 1.50
C MET A 52 1.95 15.55 2.74
N SER A 53 2.03 15.00 3.94
CA SER A 53 2.04 15.77 5.20
C SER A 53 3.44 15.81 5.80
N GLU A 54 3.68 16.75 6.69
CA GLU A 54 4.88 16.82 7.54
C GLU A 54 4.72 15.99 8.83
N TYR A 55 3.67 15.16 8.92
CA TYR A 55 3.35 14.41 10.13
C TYR A 55 3.95 13.01 10.09
N ASN A 56 4.90 12.75 11.00
CA ASN A 56 5.47 11.42 11.23
C ASN A 56 4.84 10.80 12.50
N PRO A 57 3.99 9.77 12.36
CA PRO A 57 3.30 9.17 13.52
C PRO A 57 4.26 8.55 14.54
N ALA A 58 5.38 7.98 14.10
CA ALA A 58 6.35 7.36 15.00
C ALA A 58 6.94 8.37 15.98
N GLU A 59 7.20 9.61 15.54
CA GLU A 59 7.67 10.71 16.39
C GLU A 59 6.62 11.20 17.39
N HIS A 60 5.33 10.91 17.08
CA HIS A 60 4.20 11.26 17.94
C HIS A 60 3.71 10.10 18.82
N GLY A 61 4.54 9.07 18.96
CA GLY A 61 4.28 7.94 19.85
C GLY A 61 3.30 6.91 19.31
N PHE A 62 3.01 6.88 18.01
CA PHE A 62 2.23 5.79 17.42
C PHE A 62 3.11 4.57 17.16
N VAL A 63 2.56 3.39 17.33
CA VAL A 63 3.07 2.19 16.67
C VAL A 63 2.76 2.32 15.19
N VAL A 64 3.77 2.26 14.32
CA VAL A 64 3.61 2.35 12.87
C VAL A 64 3.95 1.01 12.26
N PHE A 65 3.11 0.48 11.39
CA PHE A 65 3.32 -0.83 10.80
C PHE A 65 2.82 -0.93 9.36
N GLY A 66 3.35 -1.90 8.65
CA GLY A 66 2.98 -2.20 7.26
C GLY A 66 3.66 -3.47 6.77
N ASP A 67 3.32 -3.86 5.56
CA ASP A 67 3.78 -5.08 4.92
C ASP A 67 3.95 -4.91 3.39
N ASP A 68 4.44 -5.95 2.74
CA ASP A 68 4.68 -6.00 1.29
C ASP A 68 3.50 -6.54 0.48
N SER A 69 2.35 -6.78 1.10
CA SER A 69 1.13 -7.36 0.52
C SER A 69 1.23 -8.84 0.12
N GLY A 70 2.25 -9.54 0.60
CA GLY A 70 2.42 -10.97 0.39
C GLY A 70 3.10 -11.35 -0.92
N HIS A 71 3.98 -10.50 -1.40
CA HIS A 71 4.93 -10.81 -2.45
C HIS A 71 6.11 -9.83 -2.40
N GLN A 72 7.25 -10.22 -2.97
CA GLN A 72 8.44 -9.39 -3.01
C GLN A 72 8.78 -9.05 -4.47
N SER A 73 8.90 -7.77 -4.78
CA SER A 73 9.30 -7.30 -6.10
C SER A 73 10.19 -6.07 -6.03
N ARG A 74 11.23 -6.03 -6.88
CA ARG A 74 12.01 -4.81 -7.12
C ARG A 74 11.38 -3.92 -8.18
N ASP A 75 10.57 -4.51 -9.07
CA ASP A 75 9.76 -3.76 -10.02
C ASP A 75 8.39 -3.48 -9.41
N PRO A 76 8.10 -2.21 -9.07
CA PRO A 76 6.81 -1.84 -8.45
C PRO A 76 5.62 -2.03 -9.39
N MET A 77 5.85 -2.32 -10.67
CA MET A 77 4.81 -2.57 -11.67
C MET A 77 4.63 -4.05 -11.99
N SER A 78 5.48 -4.95 -11.45
CA SER A 78 5.32 -6.40 -11.64
C SER A 78 3.98 -6.89 -11.06
N ALA A 79 3.36 -7.81 -11.77
CA ALA A 79 2.13 -8.49 -11.37
C ALA A 79 2.32 -10.03 -11.37
N ASP A 80 3.57 -10.51 -11.30
CA ASP A 80 3.90 -11.94 -11.37
C ASP A 80 3.25 -12.74 -10.22
N PHE A 81 3.08 -12.11 -9.06
CA PHE A 81 2.39 -12.68 -7.91
C PHE A 81 0.95 -13.14 -8.23
N ALA A 82 0.29 -12.50 -9.18
CA ALA A 82 -1.09 -12.81 -9.55
C ALA A 82 -1.26 -14.19 -10.20
N SER A 83 -0.17 -14.86 -10.55
CA SER A 83 -0.18 -16.26 -11.02
C SER A 83 -0.44 -17.28 -9.89
N ASN A 84 -0.28 -16.88 -8.62
CA ASN A 84 -0.58 -17.68 -7.45
C ASN A 84 -1.84 -17.15 -6.74
N GLU A 85 -2.81 -18.01 -6.49
CA GLU A 85 -4.11 -17.62 -5.91
C GLU A 85 -3.99 -17.02 -4.51
N GLU A 86 -3.17 -17.61 -3.61
CA GLU A 86 -3.01 -17.08 -2.26
C GLU A 86 -2.28 -15.73 -2.27
N ALA A 87 -1.25 -15.56 -3.11
CA ALA A 87 -0.57 -14.30 -3.28
C ALA A 87 -1.52 -13.21 -3.80
N LEU A 88 -2.37 -13.56 -4.77
CA LEU A 88 -3.39 -12.66 -5.29
C LEU A 88 -4.40 -12.26 -4.21
N GLN A 89 -4.90 -13.21 -3.41
CA GLN A 89 -5.83 -12.92 -2.31
C GLN A 89 -5.17 -12.09 -1.20
N ASN A 90 -3.89 -12.34 -0.91
CA ASN A 90 -3.12 -11.49 -0.01
C ASN A 90 -3.05 -10.06 -0.55
N TYR A 91 -2.59 -9.86 -1.79
CA TYR A 91 -2.51 -8.54 -2.42
C TYR A 91 -3.86 -7.80 -2.46
N ILE A 92 -4.95 -8.50 -2.75
CA ILE A 92 -6.28 -7.88 -2.82
C ILE A 92 -6.71 -7.35 -1.45
N ARG A 93 -6.56 -8.16 -0.37
CA ARG A 93 -7.16 -7.80 0.92
C ARG A 93 -6.60 -8.52 2.15
N LEU A 94 -6.15 -9.81 2.03
CA LEU A 94 -5.91 -10.60 3.23
C LEU A 94 -4.67 -10.17 4.01
N HIS A 95 -3.67 -9.57 3.35
CA HIS A 95 -2.49 -9.02 4.02
C HIS A 95 -2.87 -7.99 5.09
N LEU A 96 -3.87 -7.16 4.84
CA LEU A 96 -4.30 -6.06 5.71
C LEU A 96 -4.63 -6.55 7.12
N ILE A 97 -5.55 -7.50 7.22
CA ILE A 97 -5.99 -8.02 8.53
C ILE A 97 -4.98 -9.00 9.14
N LYS A 98 -4.21 -9.73 8.32
CA LYS A 98 -3.15 -10.60 8.81
C LYS A 98 -2.07 -9.79 9.52
N THR A 99 -1.60 -8.71 8.91
CA THR A 99 -0.57 -7.84 9.50
C THR A 99 -1.11 -7.03 10.68
N ASN A 100 -2.38 -6.60 10.62
CA ASN A 100 -3.06 -6.00 11.76
C ASN A 100 -3.05 -6.93 12.99
N GLY A 101 -3.40 -8.21 12.80
CA GLY A 101 -3.35 -9.21 13.88
C GLY A 101 -1.95 -9.44 14.46
N VAL A 102 -0.92 -9.42 13.59
CA VAL A 102 0.48 -9.48 14.06
C VAL A 102 0.84 -8.26 14.89
N MET A 103 0.44 -7.06 14.46
CA MET A 103 0.68 -5.83 15.21
C MET A 103 0.09 -5.92 16.62
N HIS A 104 -1.17 -6.31 16.78
CA HIS A 104 -1.80 -6.47 18.08
C HIS A 104 -1.06 -7.47 18.97
N PHE A 105 -0.63 -8.62 18.40
CA PHE A 105 0.16 -9.59 19.14
C PHE A 105 1.49 -9.01 19.63
N VAL A 106 2.24 -8.33 18.76
CA VAL A 106 3.56 -7.74 19.08
C VAL A 106 3.41 -6.64 20.12
N VAL A 107 2.45 -5.73 19.94
CA VAL A 107 2.16 -4.62 20.86
C VAL A 107 1.85 -5.16 22.26
N LYS A 108 0.96 -6.14 22.35
CA LYS A 108 0.59 -6.76 23.62
C LYS A 108 1.79 -7.46 24.31
N LYS A 109 2.69 -8.06 23.53
CA LYS A 109 3.91 -8.67 24.07
C LYS A 109 4.93 -7.64 24.56
N CYS A 110 5.06 -6.52 23.87
CA CYS A 110 6.07 -5.50 24.17
C CYS A 110 5.62 -4.53 25.27
N TYR A 111 4.35 -4.11 25.25
CA TYR A 111 3.83 -3.11 26.20
C TYR A 111 2.93 -3.69 27.31
N GLY A 112 2.54 -4.98 27.22
CA GLY A 112 1.67 -5.64 28.19
C GLY A 112 0.18 -5.35 28.01
N GLU A 113 -0.18 -4.44 27.13
CA GLU A 113 -1.56 -4.05 26.80
C GLU A 113 -1.73 -3.92 25.28
N ASP A 114 -2.97 -3.87 24.81
CA ASP A 114 -3.29 -3.73 23.38
C ASP A 114 -3.45 -2.27 22.99
N ALA A 115 -3.45 -1.98 21.67
CA ALA A 115 -3.73 -0.63 21.17
C ALA A 115 -5.18 -0.23 21.50
N GLU A 116 -5.35 0.97 22.02
CA GLU A 116 -6.69 1.53 22.30
C GLU A 116 -7.36 2.01 21.00
N ARG A 117 -6.54 2.41 20.02
CA ARG A 117 -7.00 2.90 18.72
C ARG A 117 -6.05 2.42 17.62
N THR A 118 -6.64 1.94 16.55
CA THR A 118 -5.92 1.51 15.33
C THR A 118 -6.44 2.26 14.13
N TYR A 119 -5.51 2.82 13.35
CA TYR A 119 -5.83 3.60 12.16
C TYR A 119 -5.23 2.95 10.91
N PHE A 120 -5.81 3.26 9.76
CA PHE A 120 -5.22 2.95 8.46
C PHE A 120 -5.01 4.25 7.66
N VAL A 121 -3.86 4.36 6.99
CA VAL A 121 -3.55 5.51 6.11
C VAL A 121 -2.98 4.99 4.80
N GLY A 122 -3.56 5.39 3.68
CA GLY A 122 -3.05 4.99 2.38
C GLY A 122 -3.43 5.93 1.25
N GLY A 123 -2.52 6.04 0.29
CA GLY A 123 -2.70 6.79 -0.95
C GLY A 123 -2.46 5.91 -2.18
N SER A 124 -3.03 6.24 -3.34
CA SER A 124 -2.89 5.46 -4.57
C SER A 124 -3.32 4.00 -4.39
N ALA A 125 -2.41 3.02 -4.52
CA ALA A 125 -2.70 1.62 -4.20
C ALA A 125 -3.07 1.45 -2.73
N GLY A 126 -2.37 2.12 -1.79
CA GLY A 126 -2.75 2.17 -0.38
C GLY A 126 -4.11 2.83 -0.15
N GLY A 127 -4.53 3.75 -1.02
CA GLY A 127 -5.90 4.30 -1.04
C GLY A 127 -6.94 3.22 -1.39
N ARG A 128 -6.65 2.34 -2.35
CA ARG A 128 -7.46 1.14 -2.65
C ARG A 128 -7.56 0.24 -1.41
N GLU A 129 -6.44 0.02 -0.73
CA GLU A 129 -6.39 -0.76 0.51
C GLU A 129 -7.20 -0.10 1.63
N ALA A 130 -7.17 1.24 1.75
CA ALA A 130 -7.99 1.99 2.69
C ALA A 130 -9.50 1.78 2.44
N LEU A 131 -9.93 1.77 1.17
CA LEU A 131 -11.31 1.44 0.82
C LEU A 131 -11.66 -0.01 1.19
N GLU A 132 -10.74 -0.95 0.96
CA GLU A 132 -10.93 -2.35 1.36
C GLU A 132 -11.03 -2.50 2.88
N CYS A 133 -10.18 -1.81 3.63
CA CYS A 133 -10.28 -1.75 5.10
C CYS A 133 -11.65 -1.24 5.54
N ALA A 134 -12.15 -0.17 4.92
CA ALA A 134 -13.44 0.41 5.27
C ALA A 134 -14.62 -0.56 5.01
N VAL A 135 -14.57 -1.30 3.91
CA VAL A 135 -15.65 -2.20 3.49
C VAL A 135 -15.59 -3.53 4.23
N SER A 136 -14.40 -4.14 4.31
CA SER A 136 -14.24 -5.53 4.78
C SER A 136 -13.82 -5.62 6.25
N TYR A 137 -13.09 -4.61 6.76
CA TYR A 137 -12.45 -4.65 8.07
C TYR A 137 -12.74 -3.41 8.94
N GLY A 138 -13.81 -2.67 8.64
CA GLY A 138 -14.12 -1.41 9.32
C GLY A 138 -14.33 -1.52 10.84
N LYS A 139 -14.45 -2.73 11.39
CA LYS A 139 -14.53 -2.97 12.84
C LYS A 139 -13.15 -3.05 13.50
N ASP A 140 -12.10 -3.28 12.71
CA ASP A 140 -10.73 -3.46 13.17
C ASP A 140 -9.93 -2.14 13.15
N TYR A 141 -10.55 -1.06 12.64
CA TYR A 141 -9.95 0.27 12.57
C TYR A 141 -10.88 1.34 13.12
N ASP A 142 -10.33 2.21 13.98
CA ASP A 142 -11.04 3.37 14.55
C ASP A 142 -11.12 4.57 13.59
N GLY A 143 -10.26 4.60 12.60
CA GLY A 143 -10.27 5.62 11.55
C GLY A 143 -9.45 5.21 10.34
N ILE A 144 -9.92 5.61 9.16
CA ILE A 144 -9.30 5.26 7.89
C ILE A 144 -9.13 6.54 7.08
N PHE A 145 -7.90 6.83 6.66
CA PHE A 145 -7.59 7.92 5.75
C PHE A 145 -7.23 7.37 4.37
N CYS A 146 -7.99 7.83 3.37
CA CYS A 146 -7.86 7.38 1.99
C CYS A 146 -7.58 8.58 1.09
N ALA A 147 -6.45 8.56 0.38
CA ALA A 147 -6.09 9.59 -0.61
C ALA A 147 -5.94 8.95 -2.00
N ASP A 148 -6.48 9.63 -3.01
CA ASP A 148 -6.34 9.29 -4.44
C ASP A 148 -6.42 7.77 -4.74
N PRO A 149 -7.50 7.07 -4.32
CA PRO A 149 -7.54 5.62 -4.38
C PRO A 149 -7.52 5.09 -5.81
N ALA A 150 -6.66 4.13 -6.10
CA ALA A 150 -6.67 3.35 -7.33
C ALA A 150 -7.88 2.36 -7.34
N SER A 151 -9.09 2.88 -7.17
CA SER A 151 -10.31 2.10 -6.87
C SER A 151 -10.79 1.24 -8.04
N SER A 152 -10.56 1.67 -9.27
CA SER A 152 -10.93 0.95 -10.50
C SER A 152 -9.69 0.44 -11.23
N PHE A 153 -8.97 -0.48 -10.62
CA PHE A 153 -7.67 -0.96 -11.11
C PHE A 153 -7.70 -1.40 -12.58
N VAL A 154 -8.71 -2.16 -12.99
CA VAL A 154 -8.86 -2.63 -14.37
C VAL A 154 -9.09 -1.44 -15.33
N LEU A 155 -9.99 -0.52 -14.98
CA LEU A 155 -10.26 0.66 -15.80
C LEU A 155 -9.05 1.57 -15.89
N LEU A 156 -8.31 1.76 -14.80
CA LEU A 156 -7.07 2.54 -14.76
C LEU A 156 -6.03 1.95 -15.72
N ARG A 157 -5.87 0.62 -15.77
CA ARG A 157 -4.95 -0.06 -16.69
C ARG A 157 -5.40 0.06 -18.16
N ILE A 158 -6.69 -0.12 -18.42
CA ILE A 158 -7.25 0.05 -19.76
C ILE A 158 -7.07 1.49 -20.22
N TRP A 159 -7.39 2.46 -19.38
CA TRP A 159 -7.21 3.89 -19.71
C TRP A 159 -5.74 4.22 -19.97
N GLY A 160 -4.82 3.75 -19.13
CA GLY A 160 -3.38 3.94 -19.35
C GLY A 160 -2.89 3.35 -20.68
N ALA A 161 -3.38 2.15 -21.04
CA ALA A 161 -3.04 1.53 -22.33
C ALA A 161 -3.59 2.32 -23.51
N LEU A 162 -4.84 2.80 -23.43
CA LEU A 162 -5.45 3.63 -24.48
C LEU A 162 -4.74 4.98 -24.63
N LEU A 163 -4.37 5.61 -23.52
CA LEU A 163 -3.62 6.85 -23.53
C LEU A 163 -2.23 6.64 -24.16
N SER A 164 -1.51 5.60 -23.73
CA SER A 164 -0.20 5.26 -24.27
C SER A 164 -0.26 4.99 -25.78
N LYS A 165 -1.31 4.28 -26.22
CA LYS A 165 -1.55 4.03 -27.65
C LYS A 165 -1.81 5.34 -28.40
N ALA A 166 -2.67 6.21 -27.89
CA ALA A 166 -2.98 7.48 -28.53
C ALA A 166 -1.75 8.38 -28.66
N VAL A 167 -0.91 8.43 -27.61
CA VAL A 167 0.37 9.16 -27.65
C VAL A 167 1.33 8.55 -28.67
N TYR A 168 1.43 7.22 -28.71
CA TYR A 168 2.29 6.50 -29.65
C TYR A 168 1.84 6.72 -31.12
N ASP A 169 0.55 6.53 -31.40
CA ASP A 169 -0.03 6.76 -32.73
C ASP A 169 0.21 8.20 -33.19
N SER A 170 0.00 9.18 -32.31
CA SER A 170 0.26 10.61 -32.56
C SER A 170 1.74 10.89 -32.89
N TYR A 171 2.65 10.17 -32.21
CA TYR A 171 4.08 10.29 -32.46
C TYR A 171 4.51 9.68 -33.80
N GLU A 172 3.99 8.50 -34.15
CA GLU A 172 4.31 7.82 -35.41
C GLU A 172 3.72 8.52 -36.63
N GLU A 173 2.48 9.01 -36.54
CA GLU A 173 1.82 9.69 -37.65
C GLU A 173 2.41 11.07 -37.96
N ASN A 174 2.97 11.74 -36.98
CA ASN A 174 3.38 13.13 -37.11
C ASN A 174 4.78 13.41 -36.56
N ILE A 175 5.67 12.54 -36.52
CA ILE A 175 7.12 12.57 -36.19
C ILE A 175 7.73 13.94 -35.74
N HIS A 176 6.94 14.97 -35.51
CA HIS A 176 7.37 16.30 -35.12
C HIS A 176 6.65 16.80 -33.87
N PRO A 177 7.40 17.32 -32.85
CA PRO A 177 6.83 17.89 -31.63
C PRO A 177 5.99 19.15 -31.85
N TYR A 178 5.67 19.51 -33.09
CA TYR A 178 4.88 20.66 -33.48
C TYR A 178 3.73 20.33 -34.44
N SER A 179 3.38 19.05 -34.58
CA SER A 179 2.18 18.65 -35.33
C SER A 179 0.91 18.85 -34.53
N ASP A 180 -0.22 19.06 -35.18
CA ASP A 180 -1.53 19.36 -34.59
C ASP A 180 -2.03 18.24 -33.61
N GLY A 181 -1.41 17.07 -33.59
CA GLY A 181 -1.72 15.96 -32.69
C GLY A 181 -0.73 15.78 -31.52
N PHE A 182 0.31 16.63 -31.45
CA PHE A 182 1.30 16.51 -30.38
C PHE A 182 0.83 17.16 -29.07
N ILE A 183 0.77 16.36 -28.02
CA ILE A 183 0.45 16.85 -26.66
C ILE A 183 1.79 17.10 -25.96
N ASP A 184 2.20 18.35 -25.87
CA ASP A 184 3.41 18.74 -25.14
C ASP A 184 3.20 18.78 -23.62
N GLU A 185 4.30 18.85 -22.85
CA GLU A 185 4.25 18.92 -21.39
C GLU A 185 3.44 20.11 -20.87
N LYS A 186 3.32 21.19 -21.64
CA LYS A 186 2.55 22.38 -21.24
C LYS A 186 1.05 22.18 -21.43
N THR A 187 0.66 21.31 -22.35
CA THR A 187 -0.75 20.98 -22.62
C THR A 187 -1.27 19.95 -21.61
N LEU A 188 -0.36 19.19 -20.96
CA LEU A 188 -0.68 18.19 -19.93
C LEU A 188 -0.70 18.76 -18.49
N ALA A 189 -0.23 19.97 -18.28
CA ALA A 189 -0.22 20.68 -17.00
C ALA A 189 -1.49 21.52 -16.80
#